data_50556d20255642623e27396cb64cec53
#
_entry.id   50556d20255642623e27396cb64cec53
#
_cell.length_a   1.000
_cell.length_b   1.000
_cell.length_c   1.000
_cell.angle_alpha   90.00
_cell.angle_beta   90.00
_cell.angle_gamma   90.00
#
_symmetry.space_group_name_H-M   'P 1'
#
loop_
_entity.id
_entity.type
_entity.pdbx_description
1 polymer ?
#
loop_
_entity_poly.entity_id
_entity_poly.type
_entity_poly.pdbx_seq_one_letter_code
_entity_poly.pdbx_strand_id
1 'polypeptide(L)'
;LPTVLLVADQMLHRIEYLHSKNFIHRDIKPDNFLIGRGKKSNVVYMIDFGLAKKYRDQKTHQHIPYKENKNLTGTARYAAINAHLGIEQSRRDDLEAIGYVLMYFNRGSLPWQGINANTKQEKYHKIMEKKMSTPVEVLCKGCAGEFSTYLNYCRALRFEDRPDYAYLRRLFKDLFTREGFENNGIFDWSQLKPNTSAGNAADDSKAKPKADTKGGEADAAADKADKEDGEAAPANPANAGDTNAAQAAAPKAPPPKAGFFASLCGCGKA
;
A
#
# COMPACT_ATOMS: atom_id res chain seq x y z
N LEU A 1 -13.39 4.21 -13.31
CA LEU A 1 -12.11 3.58 -13.66
C LEU A 1 -11.08 4.60 -14.18
N PRO A 2 -11.38 5.53 -15.13
CA PRO A 2 -10.37 6.42 -15.70
C PRO A 2 -9.66 7.24 -14.62
N THR A 3 -10.37 7.82 -13.67
CA THR A 3 -9.79 8.58 -12.56
C THR A 3 -8.85 7.71 -11.71
N VAL A 4 -9.20 6.46 -11.42
CA VAL A 4 -8.34 5.54 -10.65
C VAL A 4 -7.02 5.29 -11.39
N LEU A 5 -7.06 5.11 -12.69
CA LEU A 5 -5.86 4.88 -13.52
C LEU A 5 -4.95 6.12 -13.58
N LEU A 6 -5.54 7.31 -13.71
CA LEU A 6 -4.79 8.58 -13.68
C LEU A 6 -4.13 8.84 -12.32
N VAL A 7 -4.85 8.51 -11.24
CA VAL A 7 -4.31 8.62 -9.87
C VAL A 7 -3.22 7.57 -9.65
N ALA A 8 -3.40 6.34 -10.13
CA ALA A 8 -2.41 5.26 -10.01
C ALA A 8 -1.06 5.65 -10.64
N ASP A 9 -1.08 6.22 -11.87
CA ASP A 9 0.15 6.68 -12.52
C ASP A 9 0.89 7.72 -11.68
N GLN A 10 0.16 8.69 -11.12
CA GLN A 10 0.75 9.73 -10.28
C GLN A 10 1.25 9.18 -8.94
N MET A 11 0.50 8.30 -8.26
CA MET A 11 0.93 7.66 -7.02
C MET A 11 2.22 6.88 -7.24
N LEU A 12 2.31 6.08 -8.30
CA LEU A 12 3.51 5.32 -8.66
C LEU A 12 4.69 6.24 -8.95
N HIS A 13 4.47 7.36 -9.61
CA HIS A 13 5.53 8.34 -9.87
C HIS A 13 6.03 9.00 -8.57
N ARG A 14 5.14 9.33 -7.62
CA ARG A 14 5.53 9.91 -6.32
C ARG A 14 6.31 8.92 -5.47
N ILE A 15 5.88 7.65 -5.42
CA ILE A 15 6.59 6.64 -4.64
C ILE A 15 7.95 6.29 -5.26
N GLU A 16 8.04 6.21 -6.59
CA GLU A 16 9.32 6.04 -7.29
C GLU A 16 10.30 7.16 -6.93
N TYR A 17 9.83 8.43 -6.94
CA TYR A 17 10.64 9.57 -6.54
C TYR A 17 11.12 9.44 -5.08
N LEU A 18 10.24 9.10 -4.13
CA LEU A 18 10.61 8.89 -2.73
C LEU A 18 11.67 7.79 -2.59
N HIS A 19 11.45 6.65 -3.24
CA HIS A 19 12.38 5.54 -3.23
C HIS A 19 13.74 5.90 -3.86
N SER A 20 13.75 6.76 -4.88
CA SER A 20 14.99 7.30 -5.48
C SER A 20 15.78 8.19 -4.51
N LYS A 21 15.11 8.78 -3.53
CA LYS A 21 15.72 9.55 -2.42
C LYS A 21 16.10 8.68 -1.23
N ASN A 22 16.09 7.35 -1.39
CA ASN A 22 16.51 6.34 -0.41
C ASN A 22 15.53 6.17 0.77
N PHE A 23 14.28 6.61 0.65
CA PHE A 23 13.24 6.47 1.68
C PHE A 23 12.11 5.59 1.21
N ILE A 24 11.48 4.89 2.15
CA ILE A 24 10.16 4.25 2.04
C ILE A 24 9.17 5.02 2.90
N HIS A 25 7.89 5.03 2.50
CA HIS A 25 6.85 5.82 3.15
C HIS A 25 6.29 5.15 4.41
N ARG A 26 5.93 3.87 4.30
CA ARG A 26 5.40 2.98 5.34
C ARG A 26 3.98 3.29 5.86
N ASP A 27 3.32 4.34 5.33
CA ASP A 27 1.91 4.64 5.65
C ASP A 27 1.17 5.11 4.39
N ILE A 28 1.16 4.26 3.38
CA ILE A 28 0.40 4.50 2.15
C ILE A 28 -1.08 4.31 2.43
N LYS A 29 -1.84 5.40 2.30
CA LYS A 29 -3.30 5.44 2.46
C LYS A 29 -3.87 6.62 1.69
N PRO A 30 -5.19 6.65 1.37
CA PRO A 30 -5.82 7.78 0.67
C PRO A 30 -5.57 9.13 1.32
N ASP A 31 -5.62 9.20 2.67
CA ASP A 31 -5.42 10.44 3.44
C ASP A 31 -4.06 11.10 3.19
N ASN A 32 -3.04 10.33 2.80
CA ASN A 32 -1.69 10.81 2.54
C ASN A 32 -1.45 11.20 1.08
N PHE A 33 -2.53 11.27 0.27
CA PHE A 33 -2.49 11.77 -1.10
C PHE A 33 -3.49 12.90 -1.28
N LEU A 34 -3.01 14.10 -1.49
CA LEU A 34 -3.82 15.29 -1.67
C LEU A 34 -3.90 15.70 -3.13
N ILE A 35 -5.05 16.24 -3.51
CA ILE A 35 -5.25 16.86 -4.82
C ILE A 35 -4.95 18.36 -4.71
N GLY A 36 -4.18 18.87 -5.65
CA GLY A 36 -3.88 20.30 -5.74
C GLY A 36 -5.13 21.16 -6.00
N ARG A 37 -4.97 22.48 -5.89
CA ARG A 37 -6.05 23.44 -6.12
C ARG A 37 -5.80 24.29 -7.36
N GLY A 38 -6.87 24.84 -7.92
CA GLY A 38 -6.84 25.76 -9.07
C GLY A 38 -6.13 25.11 -10.28
N LYS A 39 -5.09 25.72 -10.80
CA LYS A 39 -4.31 25.22 -11.94
C LYS A 39 -3.62 23.86 -11.70
N LYS A 40 -3.55 23.40 -10.45
CA LYS A 40 -2.95 22.11 -10.06
C LYS A 40 -3.99 21.09 -9.58
N SER A 41 -5.27 21.29 -9.88
CA SER A 41 -6.37 20.42 -9.47
C SER A 41 -6.29 18.99 -10.06
N ASN A 42 -5.40 18.79 -11.03
CA ASN A 42 -5.09 17.49 -11.61
C ASN A 42 -3.76 16.88 -11.11
N VAL A 43 -3.14 17.47 -10.10
CA VAL A 43 -1.86 16.99 -9.54
C VAL A 43 -2.08 16.34 -8.20
N VAL A 44 -1.57 15.11 -8.04
CA VAL A 44 -1.56 14.35 -6.79
C VAL A 44 -0.26 14.63 -6.04
N TYR A 45 -0.38 14.99 -4.77
CA TYR A 45 0.72 15.24 -3.84
C TYR A 45 0.74 14.16 -2.77
N MET A 46 1.92 13.61 -2.49
CA MET A 46 2.16 12.72 -1.36
C MET A 46 2.61 13.56 -0.16
N ILE A 47 2.03 13.30 1.00
CA ILE A 47 2.27 14.03 2.25
C ILE A 47 2.53 13.05 3.41
N ASP A 48 2.85 13.59 4.58
CA ASP A 48 3.04 12.87 5.85
C ASP A 48 4.16 11.82 5.80
N PHE A 49 5.38 12.33 5.92
CA PHE A 49 6.59 11.50 5.99
C PHE A 49 6.99 11.15 7.44
N GLY A 50 6.10 11.32 8.42
CA GLY A 50 6.36 11.06 9.84
C GLY A 50 6.78 9.61 10.12
N LEU A 51 6.30 8.67 9.34
CA LEU A 51 6.68 7.25 9.43
C LEU A 51 7.72 6.83 8.38
N ALA A 52 8.20 7.76 7.52
CA ALA A 52 9.15 7.43 6.47
C ALA A 52 10.50 6.97 7.06
N LYS A 53 11.16 6.05 6.36
CA LYS A 53 12.42 5.45 6.80
C LYS A 53 13.41 5.33 5.64
N LYS A 54 14.70 5.59 5.92
CA LYS A 54 15.77 5.23 4.97
C LYS A 54 15.82 3.71 4.83
N TYR A 55 15.70 3.20 3.59
CA TYR A 55 15.79 1.78 3.29
C TYR A 55 17.16 1.36 2.72
N ARG A 56 17.98 2.34 2.36
CA ARG A 56 19.36 2.09 1.91
C ARG A 56 20.27 3.27 2.25
N ASP A 57 21.56 3.00 2.35
CA ASP A 57 22.58 4.04 2.52
C ASP A 57 22.67 4.93 1.27
N GLN A 58 22.86 6.22 1.47
CA GLN A 58 22.87 7.20 0.38
C GLN A 58 24.13 7.10 -0.50
N LYS A 59 25.28 6.69 0.06
CA LYS A 59 26.56 6.64 -0.64
C LYS A 59 26.83 5.26 -1.23
N THR A 60 26.65 4.23 -0.42
CA THR A 60 26.95 2.85 -0.79
C THR A 60 25.79 2.15 -1.47
N HIS A 61 24.59 2.69 -1.34
CA HIS A 61 23.32 2.08 -1.75
C HIS A 61 23.07 0.69 -1.11
N GLN A 62 23.78 0.37 -0.03
CA GLN A 62 23.55 -0.84 0.73
C GLN A 62 22.15 -0.79 1.36
N HIS A 63 21.34 -1.81 1.09
CA HIS A 63 19.99 -1.94 1.63
C HIS A 63 20.05 -2.23 3.14
N ILE A 64 19.02 -1.77 3.88
CA ILE A 64 18.85 -2.15 5.28
C ILE A 64 18.71 -3.68 5.39
N PRO A 65 19.19 -4.29 6.48
CA PRO A 65 19.10 -5.74 6.65
C PRO A 65 17.66 -6.20 6.85
N TYR A 66 17.35 -7.40 6.33
CA TYR A 66 16.11 -8.10 6.64
C TYR A 66 16.02 -8.36 8.15
N LYS A 67 14.88 -8.04 8.75
CA LYS A 67 14.60 -8.26 10.17
C LYS A 67 13.15 -8.70 10.34
N GLU A 68 12.93 -9.52 11.35
CA GLU A 68 11.60 -9.97 11.78
C GLU A 68 11.24 -9.41 13.16
N ASN A 69 10.08 -9.76 13.67
CA ASN A 69 9.56 -9.35 14.98
C ASN A 69 9.44 -7.82 15.13
N LYS A 70 9.03 -7.14 14.04
CA LYS A 70 8.70 -5.72 14.07
C LYS A 70 7.22 -5.52 14.38
N ASN A 71 6.94 -4.48 15.14
CA ASN A 71 5.56 -4.02 15.29
C ASN A 71 5.03 -3.47 13.96
N LEU A 72 3.74 -3.68 13.70
CA LEU A 72 3.08 -3.09 12.55
C LEU A 72 3.22 -1.57 12.62
N THR A 73 3.76 -0.98 11.55
CA THR A 73 3.87 0.46 11.34
C THR A 73 2.98 0.83 10.17
N GLY A 74 2.21 1.91 10.31
CA GLY A 74 1.26 2.39 9.31
C GLY A 74 -0.17 1.90 9.59
N THR A 75 -1.05 2.14 8.65
CA THR A 75 -2.49 1.89 8.74
C THR A 75 -2.80 0.45 8.35
N ALA A 76 -3.32 -0.34 9.31
CA ALA A 76 -3.56 -1.78 9.15
C ALA A 76 -4.40 -2.12 7.90
N ARG A 77 -5.39 -1.30 7.54
CA ARG A 77 -6.25 -1.48 6.36
C ARG A 77 -5.44 -1.63 5.07
N TYR A 78 -4.41 -0.82 4.88
CA TYR A 78 -3.63 -0.75 3.63
C TYR A 78 -2.25 -1.39 3.73
N ALA A 79 -1.75 -1.68 4.94
CA ALA A 79 -0.41 -2.26 5.14
C ALA A 79 -0.22 -3.57 4.38
N ALA A 80 0.99 -3.78 3.85
CA ALA A 80 1.37 -5.02 3.18
C ALA A 80 1.29 -6.24 4.11
N ILE A 81 1.09 -7.43 3.56
CA ILE A 81 1.03 -8.67 4.35
C ILE A 81 2.31 -8.86 5.17
N ASN A 82 3.48 -8.63 4.57
CA ASN A 82 4.76 -8.77 5.28
C ASN A 82 4.88 -7.83 6.49
N ALA A 83 4.31 -6.62 6.41
CA ALA A 83 4.29 -5.70 7.55
C ALA A 83 3.44 -6.26 8.72
N HIS A 84 2.31 -6.91 8.44
CA HIS A 84 1.52 -7.61 9.45
C HIS A 84 2.25 -8.81 10.06
N LEU A 85 3.07 -9.51 9.27
CA LEU A 85 3.91 -10.63 9.73
C LEU A 85 5.11 -10.18 10.56
N GLY A 86 5.26 -8.87 10.79
CA GLY A 86 6.37 -8.33 11.55
C GLY A 86 7.70 -8.32 10.81
N ILE A 87 7.68 -8.40 9.48
CA ILE A 87 8.86 -8.26 8.64
C ILE A 87 9.17 -6.77 8.44
N GLU A 88 10.44 -6.39 8.47
CA GLU A 88 10.88 -5.03 8.18
C GLU A 88 10.39 -4.60 6.80
N GLN A 89 9.84 -3.39 6.69
CA GLN A 89 9.27 -2.89 5.45
C GLN A 89 10.37 -2.45 4.47
N SER A 90 10.11 -2.63 3.18
CA SER A 90 10.96 -2.21 2.07
C SER A 90 10.12 -1.61 0.94
N ARG A 91 10.72 -1.34 -0.21
CA ARG A 91 10.02 -0.72 -1.37
C ARG A 91 8.78 -1.51 -1.82
N ARG A 92 8.83 -2.85 -1.77
CA ARG A 92 7.73 -3.73 -2.17
C ARG A 92 6.47 -3.50 -1.34
N ASP A 93 6.63 -3.17 -0.07
CA ASP A 93 5.52 -3.01 0.87
C ASP A 93 4.74 -1.71 0.59
N ASP A 94 5.42 -0.62 0.24
CA ASP A 94 4.76 0.61 -0.21
C ASP A 94 3.95 0.37 -1.50
N LEU A 95 4.50 -0.43 -2.44
CA LEU A 95 3.80 -0.75 -3.69
C LEU A 95 2.60 -1.66 -3.46
N GLU A 96 2.70 -2.67 -2.60
CA GLU A 96 1.58 -3.52 -2.23
C GLU A 96 0.46 -2.69 -1.60
N ALA A 97 0.81 -1.75 -0.72
CA ALA A 97 -0.14 -0.82 -0.11
C ALA A 97 -0.84 0.08 -1.15
N ILE A 98 -0.11 0.59 -2.17
CA ILE A 98 -0.73 1.30 -3.30
C ILE A 98 -1.77 0.40 -3.99
N GLY A 99 -1.46 -0.88 -4.21
CA GLY A 99 -2.41 -1.83 -4.79
C GLY A 99 -3.71 -1.93 -4.01
N TYR A 100 -3.64 -1.97 -2.68
CA TYR A 100 -4.84 -2.00 -1.83
C TYR A 100 -5.61 -0.67 -1.87
N VAL A 101 -4.94 0.47 -1.95
CA VAL A 101 -5.61 1.77 -2.14
C VAL A 101 -6.34 1.81 -3.47
N LEU A 102 -5.74 1.33 -4.56
CA LEU A 102 -6.38 1.28 -5.87
C LEU A 102 -7.60 0.34 -5.87
N MET A 103 -7.49 -0.80 -5.19
CA MET A 103 -8.63 -1.71 -5.02
C MET A 103 -9.75 -1.09 -4.17
N TYR A 104 -9.39 -0.35 -3.12
CA TYR A 104 -10.37 0.42 -2.33
C TYR A 104 -11.10 1.45 -3.20
N PHE A 105 -10.40 2.18 -4.06
CA PHE A 105 -11.03 3.14 -4.98
C PHE A 105 -11.95 2.48 -6.01
N ASN A 106 -11.59 1.30 -6.52
CA ASN A 106 -12.41 0.58 -7.50
C ASN A 106 -13.64 -0.09 -6.87
N ARG A 107 -13.52 -0.59 -5.64
CA ARG A 107 -14.55 -1.42 -4.98
C ARG A 107 -15.42 -0.63 -4.00
N GLY A 108 -14.94 0.53 -3.52
CA GLY A 108 -15.54 1.28 -2.41
C GLY A 108 -15.20 0.71 -1.02
N SER A 109 -14.77 -0.56 -0.93
CA SER A 109 -14.39 -1.21 0.32
C SER A 109 -13.38 -2.33 0.10
N LEU A 110 -12.71 -2.75 1.17
CA LEU A 110 -11.82 -3.91 1.17
C LEU A 110 -12.41 -5.04 2.03
N PRO A 111 -12.14 -6.34 1.70
CA PRO A 111 -12.74 -7.49 2.39
C PRO A 111 -12.43 -7.58 3.89
N TRP A 112 -11.45 -6.85 4.36
CA TRP A 112 -11.01 -6.79 5.77
C TRP A 112 -11.41 -5.51 6.49
N GLN A 113 -12.33 -4.70 5.93
CA GLN A 113 -12.96 -3.58 6.63
C GLN A 113 -14.10 -4.05 7.53
N GLY A 114 -14.42 -3.26 8.55
CA GLY A 114 -15.55 -3.54 9.46
C GLY A 114 -15.36 -4.78 10.34
N ILE A 115 -14.14 -5.27 10.51
CA ILE A 115 -13.86 -6.42 11.38
C ILE A 115 -13.97 -6.00 12.85
N ASN A 116 -14.87 -6.67 13.59
CA ASN A 116 -15.05 -6.48 15.01
C ASN A 116 -13.98 -7.26 15.81
N ALA A 117 -13.39 -6.60 16.80
CA ALA A 117 -12.42 -7.19 17.73
C ALA A 117 -12.48 -6.46 19.05
N ASN A 118 -12.10 -7.15 20.13
CA ASN A 118 -12.12 -6.59 21.49
C ASN A 118 -10.85 -5.79 21.79
N THR A 119 -9.76 -6.10 21.10
CA THR A 119 -8.47 -5.43 21.27
C THR A 119 -7.88 -5.03 19.91
N LYS A 120 -6.99 -4.04 19.91
CA LYS A 120 -6.23 -3.60 18.75
C LYS A 120 -5.40 -4.75 18.16
N GLN A 121 -4.78 -5.56 18.99
CA GLN A 121 -3.99 -6.71 18.55
C GLN A 121 -4.86 -7.76 17.87
N GLU A 122 -6.01 -8.10 18.46
CA GLU A 122 -6.97 -9.02 17.85
C GLU A 122 -7.47 -8.50 16.50
N LYS A 123 -7.78 -7.19 16.41
CA LYS A 123 -8.19 -6.54 15.16
C LYS A 123 -7.12 -6.70 14.09
N TYR A 124 -5.86 -6.41 14.41
CA TYR A 124 -4.75 -6.54 13.46
C TYR A 124 -4.53 -7.98 13.02
N HIS A 125 -4.65 -8.93 13.94
CA HIS A 125 -4.54 -10.35 13.62
C HIS A 125 -5.65 -10.80 12.65
N LYS A 126 -6.90 -10.45 12.93
CA LYS A 126 -8.04 -10.77 12.04
C LYS A 126 -7.91 -10.12 10.66
N ILE A 127 -7.42 -8.87 10.60
CA ILE A 127 -7.15 -8.19 9.32
C ILE A 127 -6.07 -8.96 8.55
N MET A 128 -4.98 -9.33 9.20
CA MET A 128 -3.89 -10.11 8.59
C MET A 128 -4.40 -11.45 8.04
N GLU A 129 -5.11 -12.22 8.85
CA GLU A 129 -5.70 -13.51 8.43
C GLU A 129 -6.62 -13.34 7.22
N LYS A 130 -7.47 -12.30 7.23
CA LYS A 130 -8.37 -12.02 6.12
C LYS A 130 -7.63 -11.62 4.85
N LYS A 131 -6.55 -10.82 4.95
CA LYS A 131 -5.68 -10.49 3.81
C LYS A 131 -5.00 -11.73 3.23
N MET A 132 -4.44 -12.59 4.08
CA MET A 132 -3.75 -13.81 3.67
C MET A 132 -4.71 -14.83 3.05
N SER A 133 -5.92 -14.96 3.60
CA SER A 133 -6.94 -15.88 3.09
C SER A 133 -7.73 -15.36 1.89
N THR A 134 -7.49 -14.12 1.46
CA THR A 134 -8.13 -13.54 0.27
C THR A 134 -7.18 -13.62 -0.92
N PRO A 135 -7.39 -14.54 -1.88
CA PRO A 135 -6.60 -14.58 -3.11
C PRO A 135 -6.70 -13.28 -3.89
N VAL A 136 -5.63 -12.92 -4.61
CA VAL A 136 -5.59 -11.68 -5.41
C VAL A 136 -6.72 -11.66 -6.44
N GLU A 137 -7.02 -12.80 -7.06
CA GLU A 137 -8.07 -12.96 -8.07
C GLU A 137 -9.47 -12.70 -7.46
N VAL A 138 -9.69 -13.09 -6.21
CA VAL A 138 -10.93 -12.82 -5.47
C VAL A 138 -11.01 -11.33 -5.11
N LEU A 139 -9.90 -10.74 -4.65
CA LEU A 139 -9.84 -9.31 -4.34
C LEU A 139 -10.13 -8.46 -5.58
N CYS A 140 -9.59 -8.84 -6.74
CA CYS A 140 -9.72 -8.09 -7.99
C CYS A 140 -10.91 -8.51 -8.84
N LYS A 141 -11.81 -9.38 -8.33
CA LYS A 141 -12.98 -9.84 -9.08
C LYS A 141 -13.84 -8.66 -9.55
N GLY A 142 -14.15 -8.64 -10.84
CA GLY A 142 -14.93 -7.58 -11.48
C GLY A 142 -14.13 -6.33 -11.85
N CYS A 143 -12.83 -6.31 -11.60
CA CYS A 143 -11.91 -5.27 -12.07
C CYS A 143 -11.08 -5.77 -13.25
N ALA A 144 -10.41 -4.86 -13.97
CA ALA A 144 -9.49 -5.22 -15.03
C ALA A 144 -8.33 -6.09 -14.51
N GLY A 145 -7.85 -7.04 -15.34
CA GLY A 145 -6.83 -8.00 -14.97
C GLY A 145 -5.49 -7.39 -14.54
N GLU A 146 -5.22 -6.17 -14.96
CA GLU A 146 -4.03 -5.40 -14.61
C GLU A 146 -3.90 -5.16 -13.10
N PHE A 147 -5.00 -5.03 -12.38
CA PHE A 147 -4.96 -4.90 -10.92
C PHE A 147 -4.46 -6.16 -10.23
N SER A 148 -4.88 -7.34 -10.73
CA SER A 148 -4.35 -8.61 -10.20
C SER A 148 -2.88 -8.82 -10.60
N THR A 149 -2.53 -8.48 -11.83
CA THR A 149 -1.12 -8.52 -12.30
C THR A 149 -0.23 -7.63 -11.45
N TYR A 150 -0.68 -6.41 -11.14
CA TYR A 150 0.02 -5.48 -10.26
C TYR A 150 0.28 -6.05 -8.87
N LEU A 151 -0.77 -6.55 -8.21
CA LEU A 151 -0.66 -7.08 -6.85
C LEU A 151 0.21 -8.33 -6.78
N ASN A 152 0.07 -9.23 -7.76
CA ASN A 152 0.89 -10.44 -7.86
C ASN A 152 2.36 -10.08 -8.08
N TYR A 153 2.65 -9.08 -8.93
CA TYR A 153 4.00 -8.57 -9.11
C TYR A 153 4.59 -8.04 -7.79
N CYS A 154 3.86 -7.17 -7.07
CA CYS A 154 4.34 -6.60 -5.81
C CYS A 154 4.62 -7.68 -4.75
N ARG A 155 3.75 -8.68 -4.63
CA ARG A 155 3.91 -9.80 -3.69
C ARG A 155 5.05 -10.75 -4.06
N ALA A 156 5.42 -10.83 -5.32
CA ALA A 156 6.55 -11.65 -5.80
C ALA A 156 7.91 -10.99 -5.58
N LEU A 157 7.98 -9.68 -5.32
CA LEU A 157 9.23 -8.98 -5.07
C LEU A 157 9.89 -9.49 -3.77
N ARG A 158 11.18 -9.73 -3.82
CA ARG A 158 12.01 -10.01 -2.64
C ARG A 158 12.29 -8.72 -1.87
N PHE A 159 12.78 -8.84 -0.66
CA PHE A 159 12.98 -7.74 0.28
C PHE A 159 13.83 -6.59 -0.30
N GLU A 160 14.92 -6.90 -0.99
CA GLU A 160 15.87 -5.92 -1.54
C GLU A 160 15.63 -5.60 -3.01
N ASP A 161 14.67 -6.28 -3.67
CA ASP A 161 14.46 -6.10 -5.11
C ASP A 161 14.13 -4.65 -5.44
N ARG A 162 14.71 -4.17 -6.53
CA ARG A 162 14.31 -2.90 -7.13
C ARG A 162 13.07 -3.13 -7.99
N PRO A 163 11.93 -2.49 -7.67
CA PRO A 163 10.75 -2.60 -8.50
C PRO A 163 10.96 -1.98 -9.89
N ASP A 164 10.33 -2.57 -10.91
CA ASP A 164 10.22 -1.96 -12.22
C ASP A 164 9.00 -1.01 -12.25
N TYR A 165 9.22 0.22 -11.79
CA TYR A 165 8.17 1.25 -11.75
C TYR A 165 7.66 1.59 -13.15
N ALA A 166 8.54 1.57 -14.15
CA ALA A 166 8.16 1.85 -15.54
C ALA A 166 7.19 0.79 -16.06
N TYR A 167 7.43 -0.49 -15.75
CA TYR A 167 6.51 -1.59 -16.05
C TYR A 167 5.15 -1.38 -15.37
N LEU A 168 5.14 -1.09 -14.06
CA LEU A 168 3.90 -0.93 -13.30
C LEU A 168 3.07 0.26 -13.80
N ARG A 169 3.72 1.37 -14.14
CA ARG A 169 3.04 2.53 -14.72
C ARG A 169 2.52 2.22 -16.13
N ARG A 170 3.31 1.53 -16.95
CA ARG A 170 2.89 1.12 -18.30
C ARG A 170 1.68 0.19 -18.25
N LEU A 171 1.62 -0.73 -17.32
CA LEU A 171 0.49 -1.64 -17.12
C LEU A 171 -0.85 -0.89 -17.05
N PHE A 172 -0.93 0.17 -16.23
CA PHE A 172 -2.13 0.98 -16.11
C PHE A 172 -2.34 1.96 -17.26
N LYS A 173 -1.27 2.45 -17.88
CA LYS A 173 -1.35 3.30 -19.06
C LYS A 173 -1.89 2.55 -20.28
N ASP A 174 -1.43 1.32 -20.47
CA ASP A 174 -1.89 0.48 -21.58
C ASP A 174 -3.38 0.11 -21.38
N LEU A 175 -3.79 -0.20 -20.13
CA LEU A 175 -5.20 -0.36 -19.78
C LEU A 175 -6.01 0.90 -20.12
N PHE A 176 -5.55 2.07 -19.72
CA PHE A 176 -6.22 3.36 -19.98
C PHE A 176 -6.46 3.58 -21.47
N THR A 177 -5.43 3.30 -22.28
CA THR A 177 -5.51 3.43 -23.76
C THR A 177 -6.42 2.38 -24.38
N ARG A 178 -6.35 1.13 -23.92
CA ARG A 178 -7.17 0.01 -24.42
C ARG A 178 -8.66 0.23 -24.17
N GLU A 179 -9.00 0.82 -23.03
CA GLU A 179 -10.40 1.17 -22.70
C GLU A 179 -10.89 2.42 -23.43
N GLY A 180 -10.07 3.05 -24.29
CA GLY A 180 -10.44 4.23 -25.06
C GLY A 180 -10.59 5.50 -24.24
N PHE A 181 -10.01 5.57 -23.04
CA PHE A 181 -10.09 6.78 -22.21
C PHE A 181 -9.17 7.88 -22.75
N GLU A 182 -9.61 9.12 -22.61
CA GLU A 182 -8.84 10.30 -22.98
C GLU A 182 -8.33 11.01 -21.71
N ASN A 183 -7.02 11.31 -21.70
CA ASN A 183 -6.44 12.09 -20.60
C ASN A 183 -6.66 13.58 -20.85
N ASN A 184 -7.82 14.07 -20.43
CA ASN A 184 -8.18 15.48 -20.45
C ASN A 184 -7.78 16.23 -19.17
N GLY A 185 -7.09 15.55 -18.24
CA GLY A 185 -6.72 16.11 -16.92
C GLY A 185 -7.90 16.34 -15.98
N ILE A 186 -9.07 15.78 -16.30
CA ILE A 186 -10.30 15.93 -15.52
C ILE A 186 -10.54 14.65 -14.72
N PHE A 187 -10.67 14.80 -13.42
CA PHE A 187 -11.06 13.73 -12.51
C PHE A 187 -12.58 13.76 -12.27
N ASP A 188 -13.15 12.63 -11.85
CA ASP A 188 -14.60 12.51 -11.60
C ASP A 188 -15.13 13.59 -10.66
N TRP A 189 -14.39 13.92 -9.61
CA TRP A 189 -14.77 15.00 -8.66
C TRP A 189 -14.73 16.40 -9.25
N SER A 190 -13.98 16.63 -10.34
CA SER A 190 -13.96 17.92 -11.04
C SER A 190 -15.24 18.18 -11.84
N GLN A 191 -15.98 17.13 -12.15
CA GLN A 191 -17.25 17.20 -12.89
C GLN A 191 -18.46 17.41 -11.98
N LEU A 192 -18.29 17.19 -10.67
CA LEU A 192 -19.31 17.49 -9.68
C LEU A 192 -19.46 18.99 -9.58
N LYS A 193 -20.53 19.55 -10.17
CA LYS A 193 -20.90 20.96 -9.98
C LYS A 193 -21.05 21.18 -8.47
N PRO A 194 -20.47 22.25 -7.90
CA PRO A 194 -20.80 22.63 -6.54
C PRO A 194 -22.33 22.83 -6.50
N ASN A 195 -23.01 22.14 -5.57
CA ASN A 195 -24.42 22.41 -5.30
C ASN A 195 -24.52 23.88 -4.89
N THR A 196 -24.89 24.72 -5.85
CA THR A 196 -25.24 26.12 -5.59
C THR A 196 -26.64 26.16 -4.99
N SER A 197 -26.77 25.71 -3.75
CA SER A 197 -27.87 26.03 -2.85
C SER A 197 -27.30 26.66 -1.59
N ALA A 198 -26.69 27.83 -1.75
CA ALA A 198 -26.47 28.76 -0.66
C ALA A 198 -26.96 30.11 -1.16
N GLY A 199 -28.28 30.26 -1.12
CA GLY A 199 -28.92 31.56 -1.11
C GLY A 199 -28.58 32.28 0.19
N ASN A 200 -28.21 33.53 0.04
CA ASN A 200 -28.27 34.64 0.99
C ASN A 200 -28.20 34.31 2.49
N ALA A 201 -27.04 34.58 3.06
CA ALA A 201 -26.94 34.83 4.50
C ALA A 201 -27.50 36.20 4.84
N ALA A 202 -28.62 36.25 5.55
CA ALA A 202 -29.00 37.29 6.45
C ALA A 202 -29.29 36.65 7.80
N ASP A 203 -28.49 37.05 8.78
CA ASP A 203 -28.73 37.15 10.21
C ASP A 203 -30.04 36.55 10.73
N ASP A 204 -30.03 35.51 11.54
CA ASP A 204 -30.61 35.58 12.90
C ASP A 204 -30.35 34.29 13.72
N SER A 205 -30.26 34.52 15.01
CA SER A 205 -30.00 33.63 16.12
C SER A 205 -31.10 32.60 16.39
N LYS A 206 -30.70 31.40 16.92
CA LYS A 206 -31.48 30.40 17.68
C LYS A 206 -32.44 29.48 16.90
N ALA A 207 -32.02 28.24 16.73
CA ALA A 207 -32.79 27.06 17.13
C ALA A 207 -32.03 25.75 16.79
N LYS A 208 -32.03 24.80 17.73
CA LYS A 208 -31.58 23.41 17.55
C LYS A 208 -32.48 22.69 16.53
N PRO A 209 -31.96 21.87 15.63
CA PRO A 209 -32.78 20.85 14.98
C PRO A 209 -32.52 19.46 15.59
N LYS A 210 -33.61 18.76 15.73
CA LYS A 210 -33.71 17.32 16.04
C LYS A 210 -33.35 16.50 14.81
N ALA A 211 -32.81 15.32 15.12
CA ALA A 211 -32.37 14.28 14.19
C ALA A 211 -33.53 13.72 13.33
N ASP A 212 -33.17 13.36 12.09
CA ASP A 212 -33.53 12.09 11.45
C ASP A 212 -32.89 11.98 10.08
N THR A 213 -31.82 11.16 9.99
CA THR A 213 -31.45 10.45 8.75
C THR A 213 -30.59 9.23 9.10
N LYS A 214 -31.18 8.07 9.05
CA LYS A 214 -30.54 6.77 9.05
C LYS A 214 -29.92 6.54 7.66
N GLY A 215 -28.63 6.18 7.58
CA GLY A 215 -28.07 5.58 6.38
C GLY A 215 -26.62 5.87 6.02
N GLY A 216 -25.89 6.72 6.79
CA GLY A 216 -24.52 7.09 6.43
C GLY A 216 -23.46 6.93 7.53
N GLU A 217 -23.85 6.49 8.72
CA GLU A 217 -22.95 6.55 9.89
C GLU A 217 -22.03 5.33 10.09
N ALA A 218 -22.31 4.20 9.44
CA ALA A 218 -21.50 2.99 9.64
C ALA A 218 -20.09 3.09 9.00
N ASP A 219 -19.96 3.74 7.84
CA ASP A 219 -18.67 3.87 7.16
C ASP A 219 -17.80 4.98 7.77
N ALA A 220 -18.39 6.06 8.26
CA ALA A 220 -17.68 7.15 8.91
C ALA A 220 -17.12 6.75 10.29
N ALA A 221 -17.79 5.84 11.01
CA ALA A 221 -17.33 5.31 12.29
C ALA A 221 -16.16 4.32 12.11
N ALA A 222 -16.17 3.51 11.05
CA ALA A 222 -15.05 2.63 10.71
C ALA A 222 -13.79 3.42 10.32
N ASP A 223 -13.97 4.53 9.63
CA ASP A 223 -12.85 5.40 9.23
C ASP A 223 -12.25 6.19 10.41
N LYS A 224 -13.08 6.58 11.40
CA LYS A 224 -12.60 7.19 12.65
C LYS A 224 -11.83 6.21 13.52
N ALA A 225 -12.26 4.94 13.61
CA ALA A 225 -11.56 3.90 14.37
C ALA A 225 -10.16 3.60 13.78
N ASP A 226 -10.02 3.62 12.45
CA ASP A 226 -8.72 3.44 11.79
C ASP A 226 -7.80 4.67 11.90
N LYS A 227 -8.35 5.87 12.16
CA LYS A 227 -7.54 7.10 12.40
C LYS A 227 -6.89 7.12 13.79
N GLU A 228 -7.55 6.54 14.80
CA GLU A 228 -6.96 6.41 16.13
C GLU A 228 -5.83 5.35 16.18
N ASP A 229 -5.83 4.42 15.23
CA ASP A 229 -4.81 3.37 15.12
C ASP A 229 -3.46 3.83 14.50
N GLY A 230 -3.35 5.07 14.08
CA GLY A 230 -2.13 5.64 13.47
C GLY A 230 -1.07 6.14 14.46
N GLU A 231 -1.34 6.08 15.77
CA GLU A 231 -0.38 6.51 16.78
C GLU A 231 0.70 5.45 16.98
N ALA A 232 1.91 5.79 16.59
CA ALA A 232 3.10 4.97 16.79
C ALA A 232 3.30 4.74 18.29
N ALA A 233 3.43 3.49 18.70
CA ALA A 233 3.87 3.17 20.05
C ALA A 233 5.21 3.88 20.32
N PRO A 234 5.41 4.52 21.51
CA PRO A 234 6.64 5.23 21.80
C PRO A 234 7.82 4.26 21.72
N ALA A 235 8.87 4.69 21.04
CA ALA A 235 10.14 3.99 21.02
C ALA A 235 10.67 3.88 22.45
N ASN A 236 10.89 2.67 22.91
CA ASN A 236 11.48 2.40 24.21
C ASN A 236 12.95 2.87 24.20
N PRO A 237 13.39 3.82 25.04
CA PRO A 237 14.77 4.20 25.15
C PRO A 237 15.47 3.29 26.17
N ALA A 238 16.00 2.17 25.77
CA ALA A 238 16.96 1.42 26.57
C ALA A 238 17.78 0.49 25.67
N ASN A 239 18.96 0.93 25.26
CA ASN A 239 20.23 0.28 25.54
C ASN A 239 21.38 1.07 24.89
N ALA A 240 21.97 1.92 25.71
CA ALA A 240 23.35 2.35 25.56
C ALA A 240 24.18 1.57 26.57
N GLY A 241 25.27 0.94 26.13
CA GLY A 241 26.29 0.29 26.97
C GLY A 241 26.42 -1.20 26.64
N ASP A 242 27.45 -1.67 26.14
CA ASP A 242 28.81 -1.86 26.42
C ASP A 242 29.50 -2.84 25.45
N THR A 243 30.68 -2.51 25.14
CA THR A 243 31.78 -3.26 24.53
C THR A 243 32.00 -4.65 25.13
N ASN A 244 32.17 -5.74 24.37
CA ASN A 244 33.47 -6.39 24.20
C ASN A 244 33.42 -7.65 23.31
N ALA A 245 34.54 -7.92 22.72
CA ALA A 245 34.91 -8.95 21.77
C ALA A 245 34.59 -10.40 22.19
N ALA A 246 34.15 -11.21 21.24
CA ALA A 246 34.67 -12.56 21.03
C ALA A 246 34.26 -13.07 19.64
N GLN A 247 35.27 -13.32 18.79
CA GLN A 247 35.17 -14.08 17.55
C GLN A 247 34.71 -15.52 17.87
N ALA A 248 33.63 -15.94 17.21
CA ALA A 248 33.31 -17.36 17.07
C ALA A 248 32.86 -17.62 15.63
N ALA A 249 33.54 -18.55 15.00
CA ALA A 249 33.45 -18.92 13.60
C ALA A 249 32.07 -19.49 13.24
N ALA A 250 31.58 -19.10 12.05
CA ALA A 250 30.39 -19.65 11.42
C ALA A 250 30.63 -21.10 10.94
N PRO A 251 29.68 -22.02 11.07
CA PRO A 251 29.78 -23.34 10.47
C PRO A 251 29.50 -23.26 8.95
N LYS A 252 30.37 -23.90 8.17
CA LYS A 252 30.26 -24.07 6.72
C LYS A 252 29.04 -24.93 6.36
N ALA A 253 28.27 -24.49 5.37
CA ALA A 253 27.19 -25.28 4.76
C ALA A 253 27.76 -26.50 4.00
N PRO A 254 27.05 -27.65 4.00
CA PRO A 254 27.49 -28.84 3.24
C PRO A 254 27.24 -28.65 1.72
N PRO A 255 28.04 -29.34 0.87
CA PRO A 255 27.92 -29.23 -0.58
C PRO A 255 26.67 -29.95 -1.12
N PRO A 256 26.15 -29.53 -2.28
CA PRO A 256 24.97 -30.15 -2.87
C PRO A 256 25.29 -31.57 -3.38
N LYS A 257 24.42 -32.50 -3.04
CA LYS A 257 24.47 -33.89 -3.53
C LYS A 257 24.17 -33.89 -5.03
N ALA A 258 25.10 -34.46 -5.81
CA ALA A 258 24.89 -34.82 -7.20
C ALA A 258 23.81 -35.93 -7.29
N GLY A 259 22.72 -35.65 -7.96
CA GLY A 259 21.65 -36.59 -8.29
C GLY A 259 21.62 -36.85 -9.78
N PHE A 260 22.07 -38.02 -10.14
CA PHE A 260 21.72 -38.87 -11.26
C PHE A 260 20.70 -38.35 -12.26
N PHE A 261 21.17 -38.02 -13.47
CA PHE A 261 20.41 -38.20 -14.70
C PHE A 261 21.19 -39.15 -15.59
N ALA A 262 20.73 -40.39 -15.61
CA ALA A 262 21.18 -41.38 -16.57
C ALA A 262 20.03 -41.74 -17.50
N SER A 263 20.28 -41.49 -18.77
CA SER A 263 19.93 -42.34 -19.93
C SER A 263 18.46 -42.67 -20.18
N LEU A 264 17.96 -42.15 -21.28
CA LEU A 264 17.07 -42.86 -22.22
C LEU A 264 17.16 -42.16 -23.60
N CYS A 265 18.27 -42.41 -24.31
CA CYS A 265 18.30 -42.37 -25.76
C CYS A 265 18.41 -43.79 -26.25
N GLY A 266 17.26 -44.39 -26.64
CA GLY A 266 17.18 -45.63 -27.38
C GLY A 266 16.99 -45.32 -28.85
N CYS A 267 18.06 -45.44 -29.61
CA CYS A 267 18.06 -45.42 -31.05
C CYS A 267 17.56 -46.81 -31.55
N GLY A 268 16.51 -46.87 -32.38
CA GLY A 268 16.07 -48.04 -33.11
C GLY A 268 15.96 -47.72 -34.60
N LYS A 269 16.92 -48.25 -35.34
CA LYS A 269 16.86 -48.32 -36.82
C LYS A 269 15.91 -49.45 -37.23
N ALA A 270 15.09 -49.23 -38.18
CA ALA A 270 14.87 -49.98 -39.42
C ALA A 270 13.86 -49.21 -40.28
#